data_9ce62e0c233eac999cd6e2e3d3a55145
#
_entry.id   9ce62e0c233eac999cd6e2e3d3a55145
#
_cell.length_a   1.000
_cell.length_b   1.000
_cell.length_c   1.000
_cell.angle_alpha   90.00
_cell.angle_beta   90.00
_cell.angle_gamma   90.00
#
_symmetry.space_group_name_H-M   'P 1'
#
loop_
_entity.id
_entity.type
_entity.pdbx_description
1 polymer ?
#
loop_
_entity_poly.entity_id
_entity_poly.type
_entity_poly.pdbx_seq_one_letter_code
_entity_poly.pdbx_strand_id
1 'polypeptide(L)'
;MLLIKNGRVVDPVTNTDRKLDVLVDGAVITEVEQQIDPEACREKYGTDDICVIDAEGLVVAPGLVDTHVHFRDPGFTYKEDIETGAEAAAYGGFTTVICMANTKPAVDNVETLEYIQRKGETTGIHVIQTATVTKNLKGKELVDMELLAEHGAAGFTDDGIPIMDEEVLTEAMLRAKALDLPISLHEEDPAFVKGAGVNMGAVSEQLGYGGASRTAEDVMVARDCILALHTGASVCIQHISSGNSVELVRLAKKLGADVHAEATPHHFTLTEDAVLTYGTMARMNPPVREEADRLKIIEGIQDGTIDMIVTDHAPHSAEEKARPMAQAPSGITGLETSLALGIRSLV
;
A
#
# COMPACT_ATOMS: atom_id res chain seq x y z
N MET A 1 -20.37 19.61 15.32
CA MET A 1 -20.00 18.32 15.95
C MET A 1 -20.68 17.16 15.22
N LEU A 2 -20.16 15.94 15.32
CA LEU A 2 -20.76 14.71 14.79
C LEU A 2 -20.96 13.71 15.93
N LEU A 3 -22.18 13.20 16.09
CA LEU A 3 -22.52 12.15 17.03
C LEU A 3 -22.95 10.90 16.28
N ILE A 4 -22.15 9.82 16.37
CA ILE A 4 -22.44 8.51 15.80
C ILE A 4 -23.05 7.66 16.91
N LYS A 5 -24.29 7.19 16.72
CA LYS A 5 -25.04 6.46 17.74
C LYS A 5 -25.24 5.00 17.39
N ASN A 6 -25.38 4.18 18.41
CA ASN A 6 -25.81 2.79 18.30
C ASN A 6 -24.89 1.84 17.50
N GLY A 7 -23.71 2.28 17.10
CA GLY A 7 -22.79 1.47 16.30
C GLY A 7 -22.06 0.37 17.11
N ARG A 8 -21.70 -0.73 16.45
CA ARG A 8 -20.70 -1.65 16.99
C ARG A 8 -19.33 -1.03 16.82
N VAL A 9 -18.78 -0.43 17.88
CA VAL A 9 -17.44 0.16 17.87
C VAL A 9 -16.41 -0.95 17.97
N VAL A 10 -15.54 -1.02 16.95
CA VAL A 10 -14.42 -1.97 16.89
C VAL A 10 -13.12 -1.17 16.80
N ASP A 11 -12.32 -1.22 17.86
CA ASP A 11 -11.01 -0.55 17.93
C ASP A 11 -9.97 -1.54 18.47
N PRO A 12 -9.04 -2.01 17.62
CA PRO A 12 -8.02 -2.98 18.04
C PRO A 12 -7.00 -2.38 19.01
N VAL A 13 -6.77 -1.07 19.00
CA VAL A 13 -5.79 -0.42 19.89
C VAL A 13 -6.28 -0.45 21.33
N THR A 14 -7.56 -0.16 21.55
CA THR A 14 -8.18 -0.20 22.88
C THR A 14 -8.79 -1.54 23.24
N ASN A 15 -8.73 -2.52 22.30
CA ASN A 15 -9.40 -3.81 22.40
C ASN A 15 -10.91 -3.67 22.65
N THR A 16 -11.54 -2.70 22.00
CA THR A 16 -12.96 -2.42 22.08
C THR A 16 -13.72 -3.18 20.99
N ASP A 17 -14.75 -3.93 21.36
CA ASP A 17 -15.71 -4.53 20.43
C ASP A 17 -17.08 -4.59 21.13
N ARG A 18 -17.83 -3.50 21.07
CA ARG A 18 -19.14 -3.37 21.71
C ARG A 18 -19.97 -2.23 21.15
N LYS A 19 -21.28 -2.22 21.42
CA LYS A 19 -22.17 -1.14 21.02
C LYS A 19 -21.91 0.10 21.87
N LEU A 20 -21.51 1.21 21.23
CA LEU A 20 -21.20 2.51 21.82
C LEU A 20 -21.64 3.64 20.92
N ASP A 21 -21.75 4.83 21.52
CA ASP A 21 -21.88 6.11 20.83
C ASP A 21 -20.50 6.80 20.77
N VAL A 22 -20.22 7.52 19.68
CA VAL A 22 -18.97 8.25 19.47
C VAL A 22 -19.29 9.70 19.15
N LEU A 23 -18.74 10.63 19.94
CA LEU A 23 -18.85 12.07 19.70
C LEU A 23 -17.54 12.62 19.16
N VAL A 24 -17.64 13.35 18.05
CA VAL A 24 -16.50 13.97 17.37
C VAL A 24 -16.70 15.48 17.31
N ASP A 25 -15.66 16.23 17.68
CA ASP A 25 -15.60 17.68 17.53
C ASP A 25 -14.43 18.08 16.63
N GLY A 26 -14.74 18.62 15.45
CA GLY A 26 -13.74 18.85 14.41
C GLY A 26 -13.02 17.55 14.02
N ALA A 27 -11.73 17.47 14.30
CA ALA A 27 -10.87 16.31 14.00
C ALA A 27 -10.61 15.40 15.23
N VAL A 28 -11.31 15.62 16.35
CA VAL A 28 -11.01 14.91 17.60
C VAL A 28 -12.23 14.12 18.09
N ILE A 29 -12.02 12.85 18.41
CA ILE A 29 -13.00 12.04 19.16
C ILE A 29 -12.96 12.53 20.61
N THR A 30 -14.06 13.09 21.08
CA THR A 30 -14.16 13.70 22.42
C THR A 30 -14.77 12.79 23.44
N GLU A 31 -15.70 11.92 23.04
CA GLU A 31 -16.36 10.96 23.93
C GLU A 31 -16.63 9.63 23.21
N VAL A 32 -16.47 8.53 23.94
CA VAL A 32 -16.87 7.18 23.51
C VAL A 32 -17.56 6.50 24.68
N GLU A 33 -18.90 6.43 24.66
CA GLU A 33 -19.69 5.99 25.80
C GLU A 33 -20.83 5.05 25.35
N GLN A 34 -21.44 4.34 26.32
CA GLN A 34 -22.59 3.45 26.01
C GLN A 34 -23.79 4.21 25.43
N GLN A 35 -24.00 5.44 25.87
CA GLN A 35 -25.07 6.29 25.42
C GLN A 35 -24.68 7.75 25.63
N ILE A 36 -24.76 8.53 24.58
CA ILE A 36 -24.53 9.97 24.58
C ILE A 36 -25.86 10.67 24.25
N ASP A 37 -26.30 11.55 25.14
CA ASP A 37 -27.51 12.34 24.92
C ASP A 37 -27.17 13.59 24.09
N PRO A 38 -27.78 13.77 22.89
CA PRO A 38 -27.52 14.93 22.06
C PRO A 38 -27.86 16.27 22.75
N GLU A 39 -28.92 16.31 23.60
CA GLU A 39 -29.28 17.53 24.32
C GLU A 39 -28.24 17.89 25.38
N ALA A 40 -27.78 16.91 26.13
CA ALA A 40 -26.68 17.13 27.09
C ALA A 40 -25.38 17.60 26.40
N CYS A 41 -25.13 17.13 25.18
CA CYS A 41 -23.99 17.62 24.38
C CYS A 41 -24.18 19.07 23.97
N ARG A 42 -25.37 19.46 23.52
CA ARG A 42 -25.67 20.86 23.17
C ARG A 42 -25.41 21.80 24.35
N GLU A 43 -25.90 21.44 25.53
CA GLU A 43 -25.66 22.22 26.74
C GLU A 43 -24.16 22.26 27.12
N LYS A 44 -23.49 21.10 27.10
CA LYS A 44 -22.08 20.98 27.50
C LYS A 44 -21.11 21.76 26.60
N TYR A 45 -21.34 21.69 25.29
CA TYR A 45 -20.45 22.28 24.28
C TYR A 45 -20.95 23.63 23.73
N GLY A 46 -22.17 24.08 24.14
CA GLY A 46 -22.70 25.35 23.74
C GLY A 46 -22.98 25.48 22.25
N THR A 47 -23.42 24.40 21.60
CA THR A 47 -23.68 24.35 20.16
C THR A 47 -24.96 23.61 19.85
N ASP A 48 -25.75 24.16 18.95
CA ASP A 48 -26.95 23.51 18.38
C ASP A 48 -26.62 22.70 17.12
N ASP A 49 -25.39 22.86 16.57
CA ASP A 49 -24.93 22.19 15.34
C ASP A 49 -24.29 20.84 15.66
N ILE A 50 -25.15 19.84 15.92
CA ILE A 50 -24.73 18.44 16.10
C ILE A 50 -25.45 17.62 15.03
N CYS A 51 -24.62 17.10 14.07
CA CYS A 51 -25.07 16.09 13.12
C CYS A 51 -25.13 14.74 13.82
N VAL A 52 -26.27 14.06 13.77
CA VAL A 52 -26.44 12.73 14.38
C VAL A 52 -26.57 11.69 13.29
N ILE A 53 -25.70 10.66 13.34
CA ILE A 53 -25.77 9.48 12.48
C ILE A 53 -26.21 8.29 13.35
N ASP A 54 -27.30 7.63 12.97
CA ASP A 54 -27.70 6.37 13.57
C ASP A 54 -26.97 5.21 12.85
N ALA A 55 -26.04 4.58 13.55
CA ALA A 55 -25.22 3.45 13.07
C ALA A 55 -25.76 2.10 13.59
N GLU A 56 -27.06 1.98 13.91
CA GLU A 56 -27.64 0.71 14.32
C GLU A 56 -27.41 -0.38 13.26
N GLY A 57 -26.81 -1.49 13.65
CA GLY A 57 -26.45 -2.60 12.76
C GLY A 57 -25.17 -2.38 11.93
N LEU A 58 -24.52 -1.24 12.09
CA LEU A 58 -23.24 -0.93 11.41
C LEU A 58 -22.05 -1.05 12.35
N VAL A 59 -20.86 -1.22 11.76
CA VAL A 59 -19.59 -1.17 12.46
C VAL A 59 -19.04 0.25 12.37
N VAL A 60 -18.55 0.75 13.49
CA VAL A 60 -17.78 2.00 13.60
C VAL A 60 -16.37 1.65 14.00
N ALA A 61 -15.41 1.95 13.15
CA ALA A 61 -14.01 1.61 13.36
C ALA A 61 -13.11 2.78 12.92
N PRO A 62 -11.83 2.81 13.34
CA PRO A 62 -10.86 3.71 12.72
C PRO A 62 -10.83 3.52 11.21
N GLY A 63 -10.66 4.62 10.46
CA GLY A 63 -10.52 4.54 9.02
C GLY A 63 -9.29 3.71 8.63
N LEU A 64 -9.41 2.97 7.54
CA LEU A 64 -8.29 2.17 7.02
C LEU A 64 -7.21 3.08 6.44
N VAL A 65 -5.97 2.59 6.49
CA VAL A 65 -4.79 3.24 5.89
C VAL A 65 -4.21 2.31 4.85
N ASP A 66 -3.94 2.82 3.65
CA ASP A 66 -3.24 2.09 2.58
C ASP A 66 -1.95 2.81 2.23
N THR A 67 -0.82 2.17 2.45
CA THR A 67 0.50 2.76 2.23
C THR A 67 1.04 2.53 0.81
N HIS A 68 0.24 1.94 -0.10
CA HIS A 68 0.71 1.60 -1.43
C HIS A 68 -0.42 1.69 -2.48
N VAL A 69 -0.56 2.86 -3.09
CA VAL A 69 -1.55 3.10 -4.17
C VAL A 69 -0.96 3.90 -5.32
N HIS A 70 -1.57 3.77 -6.52
CA HIS A 70 -1.17 4.47 -7.74
C HIS A 70 -2.35 5.27 -8.30
N PHE A 71 -2.50 6.52 -7.94
CA PHE A 71 -3.56 7.38 -8.48
C PHE A 71 -3.26 7.97 -9.86
N ARG A 72 -2.13 7.61 -10.46
CA ARG A 72 -1.82 7.89 -11.87
C ARG A 72 -1.75 9.36 -12.28
N ASP A 73 -1.92 10.28 -11.36
CA ASP A 73 -1.93 11.72 -11.58
C ASP A 73 -0.69 12.35 -10.88
N PRO A 74 0.12 13.09 -11.61
CA PRO A 74 0.00 13.55 -13.00
C PRO A 74 0.37 12.51 -14.06
N GLY A 75 -0.11 12.77 -15.27
CA GLY A 75 0.40 12.20 -16.53
C GLY A 75 -0.31 10.97 -17.07
N PHE A 76 -1.07 10.23 -16.23
CA PHE A 76 -1.82 9.04 -16.65
C PHE A 76 -3.29 9.09 -16.21
N THR A 77 -3.85 10.29 -16.12
CA THR A 77 -5.22 10.56 -15.62
C THR A 77 -6.33 9.85 -16.41
N TYR A 78 -6.02 9.35 -17.60
CA TYR A 78 -6.95 8.50 -18.36
C TYR A 78 -7.16 7.09 -17.76
N LYS A 79 -6.30 6.70 -16.80
CA LYS A 79 -6.44 5.44 -16.05
C LYS A 79 -7.17 5.67 -14.73
N GLU A 80 -6.78 6.72 -14.05
CA GLU A 80 -7.32 7.23 -12.80
C GLU A 80 -6.69 8.58 -12.48
N ASP A 81 -7.37 9.43 -11.74
CA ASP A 81 -6.82 10.66 -11.17
C ASP A 81 -6.97 10.66 -9.63
N ILE A 82 -6.45 11.70 -8.99
CA ILE A 82 -6.46 11.80 -7.52
C ILE A 82 -7.90 11.84 -6.97
N GLU A 83 -8.83 12.47 -7.67
CA GLU A 83 -10.22 12.61 -7.23
C GLU A 83 -10.93 11.25 -7.25
N THR A 84 -10.87 10.54 -8.37
CA THR A 84 -11.51 9.22 -8.53
C THR A 84 -10.84 8.13 -7.69
N GLY A 85 -9.51 8.19 -7.53
CA GLY A 85 -8.78 7.29 -6.63
C GLY A 85 -9.15 7.51 -5.16
N ALA A 86 -9.28 8.77 -4.74
CA ALA A 86 -9.73 9.12 -3.40
C ALA A 86 -11.19 8.69 -3.13
N GLU A 87 -12.08 8.79 -4.13
CA GLU A 87 -13.43 8.26 -4.03
C GLU A 87 -13.43 6.73 -3.86
N ALA A 88 -12.64 5.99 -4.67
CA ALA A 88 -12.50 4.54 -4.54
C ALA A 88 -11.96 4.14 -3.15
N ALA A 89 -10.99 4.90 -2.62
CA ALA A 89 -10.46 4.70 -1.27
C ALA A 89 -11.56 4.91 -0.20
N ALA A 90 -12.32 5.99 -0.29
CA ALA A 90 -13.42 6.26 0.63
C ALA A 90 -14.50 5.16 0.60
N TYR A 91 -14.86 4.66 -0.59
CA TYR A 91 -15.78 3.53 -0.73
C TYR A 91 -15.24 2.24 -0.12
N GLY A 92 -13.92 2.04 -0.14
CA GLY A 92 -13.24 0.92 0.52
C GLY A 92 -13.09 1.05 2.03
N GLY A 93 -13.44 2.22 2.59
CA GLY A 93 -13.27 2.53 4.02
C GLY A 93 -11.89 3.08 4.38
N PHE A 94 -11.08 3.44 3.40
CA PHE A 94 -9.78 4.08 3.61
C PHE A 94 -9.96 5.59 3.81
N THR A 95 -9.39 6.11 4.87
CA THR A 95 -9.37 7.55 5.18
C THR A 95 -8.01 8.19 4.93
N THR A 96 -7.00 7.36 4.70
CA THR A 96 -5.65 7.79 4.39
C THR A 96 -5.02 6.85 3.37
N VAL A 97 -4.38 7.40 2.36
CA VAL A 97 -3.60 6.65 1.38
C VAL A 97 -2.23 7.29 1.16
N ILE A 98 -1.22 6.47 0.86
CA ILE A 98 0.11 6.94 0.46
C ILE A 98 0.33 6.55 -1.00
N CYS A 99 0.52 7.56 -1.85
CA CYS A 99 0.71 7.38 -3.28
C CYS A 99 2.16 7.12 -3.64
N MET A 100 2.38 6.16 -4.55
CA MET A 100 3.70 5.88 -5.12
C MET A 100 4.16 6.97 -6.08
N ALA A 101 5.48 7.10 -6.23
CA ALA A 101 6.14 8.22 -6.91
C ALA A 101 6.25 8.07 -8.44
N ASN A 102 5.78 6.95 -9.02
CA ASN A 102 5.95 6.59 -10.44
C ASN A 102 4.91 7.23 -11.38
N THR A 103 4.65 8.51 -11.20
CA THR A 103 3.81 9.35 -12.07
C THR A 103 4.58 9.87 -13.29
N LYS A 104 3.98 10.76 -14.10
CA LYS A 104 4.65 11.39 -15.23
C LYS A 104 4.33 12.89 -15.28
N PRO A 105 5.28 13.79 -14.92
CA PRO A 105 6.63 13.44 -14.44
C PRO A 105 6.63 12.62 -13.17
N ALA A 106 7.73 11.92 -12.90
CA ALA A 106 7.94 11.24 -11.62
C ALA A 106 8.06 12.28 -10.49
N VAL A 107 7.75 11.86 -9.25
CA VAL A 107 7.82 12.76 -8.08
C VAL A 107 9.28 12.86 -7.59
N ASP A 108 10.13 13.41 -8.44
CA ASP A 108 11.56 13.62 -8.18
C ASP A 108 11.94 15.11 -7.98
N ASN A 109 10.93 15.96 -7.87
CA ASN A 109 11.07 17.41 -7.69
C ASN A 109 9.87 17.98 -6.90
N VAL A 110 10.08 19.13 -6.30
CA VAL A 110 9.12 19.82 -5.43
C VAL A 110 7.83 20.20 -6.18
N GLU A 111 7.93 20.65 -7.43
CA GLU A 111 6.76 21.09 -8.21
C GLU A 111 5.74 19.95 -8.36
N THR A 112 6.22 18.76 -8.71
CA THR A 112 5.37 17.56 -8.86
C THR A 112 4.81 17.09 -7.52
N LEU A 113 5.61 17.10 -6.46
CA LEU A 113 5.19 16.75 -5.11
C LEU A 113 4.06 17.67 -4.62
N GLU A 114 4.25 18.97 -4.67
CA GLU A 114 3.26 19.96 -4.24
C GLU A 114 2.00 19.97 -5.12
N TYR A 115 2.12 19.64 -6.41
CA TYR A 115 0.95 19.50 -7.29
C TYR A 115 0.00 18.40 -6.74
N ILE A 116 0.55 17.24 -6.39
CA ILE A 116 -0.25 16.12 -5.88
C ILE A 116 -0.84 16.45 -4.50
N GLN A 117 -0.05 17.03 -3.62
CA GLN A 117 -0.50 17.45 -2.28
C GLN A 117 -1.69 18.41 -2.38
N ARG A 118 -1.58 19.48 -3.19
CA ARG A 118 -2.68 20.44 -3.38
C ARG A 118 -3.95 19.80 -3.95
N LYS A 119 -3.83 18.84 -4.86
CA LYS A 119 -4.98 18.08 -5.34
C LYS A 119 -5.57 17.17 -4.25
N GLY A 120 -4.72 16.49 -3.50
CA GLY A 120 -5.13 15.65 -2.39
C GLY A 120 -5.92 16.41 -1.32
N GLU A 121 -5.54 17.65 -1.02
CA GLU A 121 -6.26 18.52 -0.06
C GLU A 121 -7.73 18.81 -0.44
N THR A 122 -8.07 18.65 -1.71
CA THR A 122 -9.45 18.87 -2.20
C THR A 122 -10.33 17.63 -2.11
N THR A 123 -9.77 16.48 -1.74
CA THR A 123 -10.48 15.22 -1.62
C THR A 123 -11.10 15.02 -0.22
N GLY A 124 -11.92 13.99 -0.07
CA GLY A 124 -12.56 13.66 1.21
C GLY A 124 -11.71 12.81 2.16
N ILE A 125 -10.47 12.46 1.77
CA ILE A 125 -9.53 11.64 2.54
C ILE A 125 -8.14 12.28 2.60
N HIS A 126 -7.24 11.74 3.41
CA HIS A 126 -5.84 12.16 3.41
C HIS A 126 -5.08 11.45 2.28
N VAL A 127 -4.67 12.23 1.27
CA VAL A 127 -3.78 11.76 0.19
C VAL A 127 -2.37 12.24 0.49
N ILE A 128 -1.50 11.32 0.85
CA ILE A 128 -0.11 11.54 1.19
C ILE A 128 0.77 11.06 0.04
N GLN A 129 1.89 11.74 -0.22
CA GLN A 129 2.75 11.44 -1.37
C GLN A 129 4.18 11.07 -0.95
N THR A 130 4.72 9.99 -1.52
CA THR A 130 6.14 9.66 -1.47
C THR A 130 6.91 10.40 -2.59
N ALA A 131 8.22 10.52 -2.46
CA ALA A 131 9.09 10.95 -3.54
C ALA A 131 9.90 9.76 -4.11
N THR A 132 10.49 9.92 -5.31
CA THR A 132 11.42 8.92 -5.83
C THR A 132 12.71 8.91 -5.03
N VAL A 133 13.41 7.77 -5.02
CA VAL A 133 14.77 7.66 -4.52
C VAL A 133 15.74 8.24 -5.53
N THR A 134 15.54 7.92 -6.82
CA THR A 134 16.44 8.33 -7.89
C THR A 134 15.75 9.21 -8.93
N LYS A 135 16.52 10.09 -9.55
CA LYS A 135 16.04 11.00 -10.60
C LYS A 135 15.47 10.21 -11.78
N ASN A 136 14.23 10.55 -12.14
CA ASN A 136 13.47 9.88 -13.20
C ASN A 136 13.39 8.35 -13.05
N LEU A 137 13.47 7.80 -11.82
CA LEU A 137 13.42 6.36 -11.55
C LEU A 137 14.49 5.57 -12.32
N LYS A 138 15.71 6.08 -12.43
CA LYS A 138 16.78 5.44 -13.22
C LYS A 138 17.75 4.59 -12.39
N GLY A 139 17.61 4.56 -11.06
CA GLY A 139 18.46 3.78 -10.17
C GLY A 139 19.93 4.21 -10.13
N LYS A 140 20.26 5.49 -10.46
CA LYS A 140 21.66 5.96 -10.62
C LYS A 140 22.01 7.19 -9.83
N GLU A 141 21.20 8.21 -9.86
CA GLU A 141 21.45 9.50 -9.22
C GLU A 141 20.32 9.79 -8.24
N LEU A 142 20.66 10.01 -6.99
CA LEU A 142 19.68 10.35 -5.96
C LEU A 142 19.01 11.69 -6.25
N VAL A 143 17.76 11.80 -5.86
CA VAL A 143 17.06 13.09 -5.78
C VAL A 143 17.62 13.93 -4.64
N ASP A 144 17.23 15.17 -4.53
CA ASP A 144 17.47 15.99 -3.33
C ASP A 144 16.47 15.55 -2.24
N MET A 145 16.86 14.50 -1.50
CA MET A 145 16.00 13.86 -0.49
C MET A 145 15.66 14.83 0.64
N GLU A 146 16.63 15.65 1.05
CA GLU A 146 16.48 16.66 2.08
C GLU A 146 15.43 17.70 1.68
N LEU A 147 15.53 18.24 0.48
CA LEU A 147 14.59 19.22 -0.05
C LEU A 147 13.17 18.63 -0.17
N LEU A 148 13.04 17.40 -0.68
CA LEU A 148 11.73 16.77 -0.82
C LEU A 148 11.10 16.43 0.53
N ALA A 149 11.89 16.04 1.53
CA ALA A 149 11.45 15.85 2.90
C ALA A 149 10.95 17.15 3.53
N GLU A 150 11.67 18.27 3.35
CA GLU A 150 11.26 19.60 3.82
C GLU A 150 9.92 20.04 3.19
N HIS A 151 9.60 19.60 1.97
CA HIS A 151 8.34 19.84 1.30
C HIS A 151 7.26 18.76 1.56
N GLY A 152 7.51 17.86 2.53
CA GLY A 152 6.50 16.93 3.04
C GLY A 152 6.36 15.61 2.28
N ALA A 153 7.42 15.14 1.62
CA ALA A 153 7.46 13.76 1.14
C ALA A 153 7.36 12.80 2.33
N ALA A 154 6.47 11.81 2.25
CA ALA A 154 6.21 10.86 3.36
C ALA A 154 7.24 9.73 3.45
N GLY A 155 8.12 9.62 2.50
CA GLY A 155 9.14 8.59 2.34
C GLY A 155 9.63 8.54 0.91
N PHE A 156 10.46 7.57 0.58
CA PHE A 156 11.11 7.46 -0.73
C PHE A 156 10.90 6.09 -1.34
N THR A 157 10.61 6.05 -2.64
CA THR A 157 10.43 4.80 -3.38
C THR A 157 10.66 4.96 -4.87
N ASP A 158 11.37 4.03 -5.49
CA ASP A 158 11.40 3.86 -6.95
C ASP A 158 10.46 2.72 -7.37
N ASP A 159 9.28 2.66 -6.76
CA ASP A 159 8.33 1.56 -6.98
C ASP A 159 8.14 1.21 -8.46
N GLY A 160 8.11 -0.11 -8.72
CA GLY A 160 8.05 -0.71 -10.04
C GLY A 160 9.40 -0.78 -10.77
N ILE A 161 10.47 -0.16 -10.24
CA ILE A 161 11.82 -0.20 -10.80
C ILE A 161 12.84 -0.46 -9.69
N PRO A 162 13.44 -1.66 -9.63
CA PRO A 162 14.40 -1.99 -8.58
C PRO A 162 15.69 -1.16 -8.71
N ILE A 163 16.24 -0.74 -7.59
CA ILE A 163 17.55 -0.07 -7.54
C ILE A 163 18.61 -1.16 -7.50
N MET A 164 19.33 -1.35 -8.63
CA MET A 164 20.31 -2.43 -8.80
C MET A 164 21.72 -2.06 -8.30
N ASP A 165 21.98 -0.78 -8.09
CA ASP A 165 23.27 -0.27 -7.63
C ASP A 165 23.26 -0.19 -6.10
N GLU A 166 24.02 -1.07 -5.45
CA GLU A 166 24.07 -1.18 -3.99
C GLU A 166 24.70 0.04 -3.32
N GLU A 167 25.61 0.76 -3.98
CA GLU A 167 26.21 1.98 -3.43
C GLU A 167 25.16 3.11 -3.41
N VAL A 168 24.42 3.26 -4.49
CA VAL A 168 23.31 4.24 -4.60
C VAL A 168 22.24 3.93 -3.54
N LEU A 169 21.85 2.66 -3.41
CA LEU A 169 20.82 2.27 -2.44
C LEU A 169 21.28 2.46 -1.00
N THR A 170 22.54 2.09 -0.69
CA THR A 170 23.11 2.28 0.65
C THR A 170 23.14 3.76 1.05
N GLU A 171 23.55 4.63 0.14
CA GLU A 171 23.56 6.09 0.38
C GLU A 171 22.14 6.61 0.57
N ALA A 172 21.16 6.14 -0.24
CA ALA A 172 19.76 6.50 -0.07
C ALA A 172 19.21 6.09 1.30
N MET A 173 19.50 4.86 1.75
CA MET A 173 19.09 4.36 3.06
C MET A 173 19.68 5.21 4.19
N LEU A 174 20.96 5.59 4.10
CA LEU A 174 21.60 6.44 5.12
C LEU A 174 20.98 7.83 5.19
N ARG A 175 20.63 8.43 4.04
CA ARG A 175 19.93 9.73 3.99
C ARG A 175 18.49 9.63 4.51
N ALA A 176 17.74 8.64 4.08
CA ALA A 176 16.38 8.40 4.57
C ALA A 176 16.35 8.25 6.10
N LYS A 177 17.31 7.48 6.66
CA LYS A 177 17.49 7.36 8.11
C LYS A 177 17.78 8.70 8.79
N ALA A 178 18.66 9.52 8.21
CA ALA A 178 19.01 10.83 8.77
C ALA A 178 17.80 11.80 8.79
N LEU A 179 16.84 11.60 7.87
CA LEU A 179 15.60 12.36 7.76
C LEU A 179 14.46 11.76 8.60
N ASP A 180 14.68 10.62 9.25
CA ASP A 180 13.64 9.85 9.96
C ASP A 180 12.44 9.48 9.05
N LEU A 181 12.74 9.12 7.80
CA LEU A 181 11.76 8.73 6.79
C LEU A 181 12.03 7.31 6.27
N PRO A 182 10.98 6.55 5.94
CA PRO A 182 11.14 5.20 5.40
C PRO A 182 11.56 5.22 3.92
N ILE A 183 12.18 4.12 3.52
CA ILE A 183 12.40 3.80 2.11
C ILE A 183 11.62 2.52 1.77
N SER A 184 10.81 2.54 0.71
CA SER A 184 10.01 1.40 0.27
C SER A 184 10.54 0.87 -1.05
N LEU A 185 10.72 -0.45 -1.15
CA LEU A 185 11.46 -1.07 -2.24
C LEU A 185 10.63 -2.15 -2.96
N HIS A 186 10.59 -2.02 -4.29
CA HIS A 186 10.03 -3.01 -5.20
C HIS A 186 11.10 -4.03 -5.54
N GLU A 187 10.87 -5.28 -5.16
CA GLU A 187 11.89 -6.32 -5.16
C GLU A 187 11.77 -7.22 -6.39
N GLU A 188 12.46 -6.88 -7.46
CA GLU A 188 12.44 -7.67 -8.68
C GLU A 188 13.79 -7.58 -9.43
N ASP A 189 14.66 -8.57 -9.30
CA ASP A 189 15.85 -8.66 -10.14
C ASP A 189 15.48 -9.04 -11.59
N PRO A 190 15.68 -8.12 -12.55
CA PRO A 190 15.30 -8.34 -13.95
C PRO A 190 16.04 -9.53 -14.60
N ALA A 191 17.17 -9.98 -14.05
CA ALA A 191 17.89 -11.14 -14.56
C ALA A 191 17.08 -12.44 -14.46
N PHE A 192 16.12 -12.51 -13.52
CA PHE A 192 15.26 -13.67 -13.30
C PHE A 192 13.85 -13.51 -13.88
N VAL A 193 13.59 -12.45 -14.66
CA VAL A 193 12.31 -12.17 -15.28
C VAL A 193 12.37 -12.44 -16.78
N LYS A 194 11.61 -13.43 -17.24
CA LYS A 194 11.51 -13.81 -18.68
C LYS A 194 10.17 -13.50 -19.29
N GLY A 195 9.28 -12.90 -18.56
CA GLY A 195 7.95 -12.51 -18.98
C GLY A 195 7.19 -11.93 -17.80
N ALA A 196 6.95 -10.62 -17.81
CA ALA A 196 6.38 -9.89 -16.69
C ALA A 196 4.92 -10.28 -16.41
N GLY A 197 4.52 -10.21 -15.16
CA GLY A 197 3.13 -10.35 -14.73
C GLY A 197 2.57 -11.76 -14.72
N VAL A 198 3.40 -12.78 -14.90
CA VAL A 198 3.04 -14.21 -14.78
C VAL A 198 4.11 -14.91 -13.97
N ASN A 199 3.72 -15.75 -13.02
CA ASN A 199 4.66 -16.59 -12.28
C ASN A 199 5.39 -17.57 -13.19
N MET A 200 6.68 -17.78 -12.95
CA MET A 200 7.41 -18.86 -13.60
C MET A 200 7.05 -20.19 -12.92
N GLY A 201 6.08 -20.89 -13.47
CA GLY A 201 5.52 -22.13 -12.93
C GLY A 201 4.69 -22.88 -13.96
N ALA A 202 3.86 -23.81 -13.51
CA ALA A 202 3.07 -24.69 -14.37
C ALA A 202 2.14 -23.91 -15.30
N VAL A 203 1.53 -22.81 -14.85
CA VAL A 203 0.63 -21.99 -15.66
C VAL A 203 1.38 -21.28 -16.79
N SER A 204 2.55 -20.69 -16.51
CA SER A 204 3.35 -20.05 -17.56
C SER A 204 3.85 -21.03 -18.61
N GLU A 205 4.21 -22.27 -18.22
CA GLU A 205 4.57 -23.34 -19.13
C GLU A 205 3.39 -23.75 -20.00
N GLN A 206 2.21 -23.95 -19.41
CA GLN A 206 0.99 -24.29 -20.14
C GLN A 206 0.60 -23.23 -21.17
N LEU A 207 0.77 -21.96 -20.84
CA LEU A 207 0.42 -20.83 -21.71
C LEU A 207 1.54 -20.48 -22.71
N GLY A 208 2.73 -21.07 -22.60
CA GLY A 208 3.89 -20.75 -23.42
C GLY A 208 4.46 -19.36 -23.14
N TYR A 209 4.22 -18.80 -21.95
CA TYR A 209 4.81 -17.56 -21.48
C TYR A 209 6.09 -17.86 -20.71
N GLY A 210 6.99 -16.86 -20.63
CA GLY A 210 8.16 -16.94 -19.79
C GLY A 210 7.78 -16.98 -18.31
N GLY A 211 7.85 -15.88 -17.66
CA GLY A 211 7.45 -15.72 -16.26
C GLY A 211 8.55 -15.09 -15.42
N ALA A 212 8.14 -14.51 -14.31
CA ALA A 212 9.01 -13.99 -13.27
C ALA A 212 9.26 -15.09 -12.24
N SER A 213 10.51 -15.53 -12.11
CA SER A 213 10.90 -16.46 -11.06
C SER A 213 10.72 -15.79 -9.69
N ARG A 214 10.31 -16.56 -8.66
CA ARG A 214 10.33 -16.05 -7.28
C ARG A 214 11.74 -15.64 -6.85
N THR A 215 12.79 -16.22 -7.45
CA THR A 215 14.19 -15.83 -7.19
C THR A 215 14.43 -14.35 -7.51
N ALA A 216 13.68 -13.75 -8.45
CA ALA A 216 13.77 -12.31 -8.73
C ALA A 216 13.48 -11.46 -7.48
N GLU A 217 12.49 -11.86 -6.69
CA GLU A 217 12.11 -11.22 -5.43
C GLU A 217 13.06 -11.65 -4.29
N ASP A 218 13.27 -12.95 -4.13
CA ASP A 218 14.02 -13.51 -3.00
C ASP A 218 15.44 -12.92 -2.86
N VAL A 219 16.18 -12.76 -3.98
CA VAL A 219 17.56 -12.24 -3.94
C VAL A 219 17.61 -10.76 -3.58
N MET A 220 16.63 -9.98 -4.04
CA MET A 220 16.54 -8.56 -3.74
C MET A 220 16.14 -8.35 -2.28
N VAL A 221 15.11 -9.05 -1.79
CA VAL A 221 14.70 -9.03 -0.38
C VAL A 221 15.89 -9.41 0.54
N ALA A 222 16.66 -10.46 0.20
CA ALA A 222 17.82 -10.84 0.98
C ALA A 222 18.89 -9.74 1.04
N ARG A 223 19.19 -9.12 -0.12
CA ARG A 223 20.13 -8.00 -0.22
C ARG A 223 19.68 -6.83 0.65
N ASP A 224 18.44 -6.42 0.48
CA ASP A 224 17.93 -5.19 1.07
C ASP A 224 17.68 -5.32 2.58
N CYS A 225 17.32 -6.51 3.05
CA CYS A 225 17.33 -6.84 4.47
C CYS A 225 18.74 -6.71 5.10
N ILE A 226 19.79 -7.14 4.37
CA ILE A 226 21.19 -7.02 4.83
C ILE A 226 21.62 -5.55 4.83
N LEU A 227 21.25 -4.77 3.82
CA LEU A 227 21.54 -3.34 3.76
C LEU A 227 20.79 -2.56 4.84
N ALA A 228 19.54 -2.91 5.12
CA ALA A 228 18.78 -2.35 6.24
C ALA A 228 19.46 -2.61 7.59
N LEU A 229 19.93 -3.85 7.83
CA LEU A 229 20.66 -4.19 9.03
C LEU A 229 21.99 -3.42 9.14
N HIS A 230 22.68 -3.22 8.04
CA HIS A 230 23.96 -2.49 7.98
C HIS A 230 23.79 -0.98 8.23
N THR A 231 22.80 -0.37 7.58
CA THR A 231 22.55 1.09 7.66
C THR A 231 21.74 1.47 8.88
N GLY A 232 20.86 0.58 9.35
CA GLY A 232 19.84 0.84 10.36
C GLY A 232 18.76 1.81 9.85
N ALA A 233 18.52 1.84 8.56
CA ALA A 233 17.40 2.57 7.95
C ALA A 233 16.10 1.79 8.13
N SER A 234 14.96 2.50 8.18
CA SER A 234 13.64 1.91 8.12
C SER A 234 13.31 1.57 6.67
N VAL A 235 13.21 0.27 6.37
CA VAL A 235 12.99 -0.25 5.02
C VAL A 235 11.68 -1.01 4.96
N CYS A 236 10.84 -0.69 3.98
CA CYS A 236 9.63 -1.42 3.69
C CYS A 236 9.82 -2.28 2.43
N ILE A 237 9.65 -3.59 2.55
CA ILE A 237 9.59 -4.53 1.44
C ILE A 237 8.17 -4.53 0.90
N GLN A 238 7.99 -4.00 -0.31
CA GLN A 238 6.67 -3.84 -0.92
C GLN A 238 6.08 -5.19 -1.35
N HIS A 239 4.75 -5.31 -1.27
CA HIS A 239 3.89 -6.34 -1.86
C HIS A 239 4.52 -7.75 -2.00
N ILE A 240 5.02 -8.32 -0.91
CA ILE A 240 5.66 -9.67 -0.91
C ILE A 240 4.74 -10.70 -1.57
N SER A 241 5.30 -11.45 -2.52
CA SER A 241 4.62 -12.53 -3.24
C SER A 241 5.22 -13.92 -2.98
N SER A 242 6.48 -14.01 -2.57
CA SER A 242 7.21 -15.26 -2.34
C SER A 242 7.21 -15.67 -0.87
N GLY A 243 6.96 -16.95 -0.60
CA GLY A 243 7.09 -17.51 0.75
C GLY A 243 8.51 -17.45 1.32
N ASN A 244 9.54 -17.52 0.47
CA ASN A 244 10.92 -17.36 0.91
C ASN A 244 11.21 -15.93 1.38
N SER A 245 10.64 -14.92 0.71
CA SER A 245 10.76 -13.51 1.11
C SER A 245 10.19 -13.28 2.51
N VAL A 246 9.08 -13.93 2.86
CA VAL A 246 8.53 -13.89 4.23
C VAL A 246 9.55 -14.40 5.25
N GLU A 247 10.22 -15.52 4.97
CA GLU A 247 11.23 -16.08 5.86
C GLU A 247 12.47 -15.18 5.98
N LEU A 248 12.87 -14.53 4.88
CA LEU A 248 13.98 -13.57 4.87
C LEU A 248 13.68 -12.33 5.73
N VAL A 249 12.50 -11.76 5.60
CA VAL A 249 12.05 -10.64 6.46
C VAL A 249 11.98 -11.07 7.92
N ARG A 250 11.42 -12.25 8.21
CA ARG A 250 11.38 -12.81 9.57
C ARG A 250 12.77 -12.93 10.19
N LEU A 251 13.73 -13.41 9.41
CA LEU A 251 15.12 -13.50 9.84
C LEU A 251 15.74 -12.12 10.07
N ALA A 252 15.54 -11.16 9.16
CA ALA A 252 16.07 -9.81 9.27
C ALA A 252 15.55 -9.11 10.54
N LYS A 253 14.25 -9.17 10.81
CA LYS A 253 13.64 -8.66 12.05
C LYS A 253 14.25 -9.31 13.29
N LYS A 254 14.45 -10.62 13.28
CA LYS A 254 15.10 -11.35 14.39
C LYS A 254 16.54 -10.93 14.62
N LEU A 255 17.25 -10.50 13.58
CA LEU A 255 18.62 -9.98 13.67
C LEU A 255 18.66 -8.51 14.09
N GLY A 256 17.52 -7.84 14.20
CA GLY A 256 17.38 -6.45 14.64
C GLY A 256 17.39 -5.42 13.52
N ALA A 257 17.17 -5.83 12.28
CA ALA A 257 16.95 -4.89 11.18
C ALA A 257 15.58 -4.20 11.33
N ASP A 258 15.53 -2.90 11.05
CA ASP A 258 14.28 -2.13 10.97
C ASP A 258 13.65 -2.33 9.58
N VAL A 259 13.06 -3.51 9.40
CA VAL A 259 12.43 -3.93 8.16
C VAL A 259 10.95 -4.17 8.41
N HIS A 260 10.13 -3.62 7.53
CA HIS A 260 8.69 -3.82 7.45
C HIS A 260 8.33 -4.50 6.14
N ALA A 261 7.16 -5.11 6.08
CA ALA A 261 6.72 -5.82 4.88
C ALA A 261 5.23 -5.61 4.63
N GLU A 262 4.88 -5.57 3.35
CA GLU A 262 3.53 -5.44 2.85
C GLU A 262 3.04 -6.74 2.21
N ALA A 263 1.74 -7.03 2.33
CA ALA A 263 1.07 -8.03 1.52
C ALA A 263 -0.20 -7.46 0.93
N THR A 264 -0.54 -7.88 -0.28
CA THR A 264 -1.75 -7.42 -0.96
C THR A 264 -2.87 -8.47 -0.88
N PRO A 265 -4.15 -8.05 -0.93
CA PRO A 265 -5.27 -8.99 -0.97
C PRO A 265 -5.16 -10.01 -2.09
N HIS A 266 -4.66 -9.64 -3.28
CA HIS A 266 -4.52 -10.57 -4.38
C HIS A 266 -3.44 -11.64 -4.13
N HIS A 267 -2.37 -11.34 -3.38
CA HIS A 267 -1.32 -12.32 -3.06
C HIS A 267 -1.74 -13.33 -1.97
N PHE A 268 -2.66 -12.98 -1.07
CA PHE A 268 -3.15 -13.94 -0.09
C PHE A 268 -4.51 -14.58 -0.45
N THR A 269 -5.15 -14.18 -1.57
CA THR A 269 -6.43 -14.76 -2.01
C THR A 269 -6.35 -15.56 -3.31
N LEU A 270 -5.43 -15.23 -4.19
CA LEU A 270 -5.29 -15.83 -5.52
C LEU A 270 -4.01 -16.66 -5.64
N THR A 271 -4.02 -17.59 -6.59
CA THR A 271 -2.83 -18.30 -7.06
C THR A 271 -2.62 -18.07 -8.55
N GLU A 272 -1.53 -18.57 -9.12
CA GLU A 272 -1.22 -18.47 -10.56
C GLU A 272 -2.33 -19.00 -11.46
N ASP A 273 -3.18 -19.91 -10.95
CA ASP A 273 -4.35 -20.44 -11.67
C ASP A 273 -5.35 -19.35 -12.05
N ALA A 274 -5.38 -18.23 -11.34
CA ALA A 274 -6.21 -17.07 -11.67
C ALA A 274 -5.95 -16.55 -13.07
N VAL A 275 -4.72 -16.69 -13.59
CA VAL A 275 -4.35 -16.28 -14.95
C VAL A 275 -5.10 -17.11 -16.00
N LEU A 276 -5.35 -18.40 -15.75
CA LEU A 276 -6.12 -19.28 -16.65
C LEU A 276 -7.58 -18.84 -16.75
N THR A 277 -8.14 -18.31 -15.67
CA THR A 277 -9.55 -17.92 -15.59
C THR A 277 -9.77 -16.47 -16.04
N TYR A 278 -8.92 -15.55 -15.60
CA TYR A 278 -9.13 -14.11 -15.74
C TYR A 278 -8.17 -13.44 -16.73
N GLY A 279 -7.21 -14.19 -17.30
CA GLY A 279 -6.27 -13.67 -18.29
C GLY A 279 -5.52 -12.44 -17.78
N THR A 280 -5.52 -11.38 -18.56
CA THR A 280 -4.81 -10.13 -18.24
C THR A 280 -5.34 -9.40 -17.01
N MET A 281 -6.58 -9.67 -16.56
CA MET A 281 -7.11 -9.13 -15.31
C MET A 281 -6.42 -9.72 -14.08
N ALA A 282 -5.78 -10.89 -14.20
CA ALA A 282 -4.93 -11.49 -13.18
C ALA A 282 -3.43 -11.21 -13.40
N ARG A 283 -3.10 -10.26 -14.29
CA ARG A 283 -1.72 -9.83 -14.50
C ARG A 283 -1.37 -8.68 -13.57
N MET A 284 -0.49 -8.94 -12.62
CA MET A 284 0.07 -7.99 -11.65
C MET A 284 1.57 -8.20 -11.49
N ASN A 285 2.28 -7.29 -10.83
CA ASN A 285 3.70 -7.38 -10.57
C ASN A 285 4.00 -6.91 -9.13
N PRO A 286 4.51 -7.81 -8.25
CA PRO A 286 4.84 -9.23 -8.50
C PRO A 286 3.62 -10.06 -8.92
N PRO A 287 3.83 -11.16 -9.67
CA PRO A 287 2.72 -12.01 -10.06
C PRO A 287 2.17 -12.81 -8.88
N VAL A 288 0.89 -13.19 -8.95
CA VAL A 288 0.34 -14.21 -8.04
C VAL A 288 1.09 -15.52 -8.22
N ARG A 289 1.47 -16.14 -7.10
CA ARG A 289 2.33 -17.31 -7.05
C ARG A 289 1.54 -18.60 -6.84
N GLU A 290 2.23 -19.64 -6.44
CA GLU A 290 1.65 -20.94 -6.12
C GLU A 290 0.97 -20.94 -4.75
N GLU A 291 0.17 -21.97 -4.47
CA GLU A 291 -0.55 -22.11 -3.18
C GLU A 291 0.38 -22.12 -1.97
N ALA A 292 1.58 -22.69 -2.09
CA ALA A 292 2.56 -22.72 -1.02
C ALA A 292 3.03 -21.31 -0.62
N ASP A 293 3.23 -20.42 -1.59
CA ASP A 293 3.59 -19.02 -1.34
C ASP A 293 2.42 -18.26 -0.68
N ARG A 294 1.21 -18.43 -1.22
CA ARG A 294 -0.01 -17.82 -0.67
C ARG A 294 -0.20 -18.17 0.81
N LEU A 295 -0.01 -19.44 1.17
CA LEU A 295 -0.11 -19.88 2.57
C LEU A 295 0.97 -19.27 3.46
N LYS A 296 2.19 -19.12 2.95
CA LYS A 296 3.29 -18.46 3.67
C LYS A 296 3.05 -16.96 3.90
N ILE A 297 2.41 -16.27 2.96
CA ILE A 297 2.00 -14.88 3.16
C ILE A 297 0.97 -14.79 4.28
N ILE A 298 -0.05 -15.66 4.29
CA ILE A 298 -1.04 -15.72 5.38
C ILE A 298 -0.36 -15.99 6.73
N GLU A 299 0.57 -16.95 6.79
CA GLU A 299 1.37 -17.23 7.99
C GLU A 299 2.13 -15.98 8.46
N GLY A 300 2.78 -15.26 7.52
CA GLY A 300 3.52 -14.02 7.81
C GLY A 300 2.64 -12.89 8.34
N ILE A 301 1.40 -12.77 7.85
CA ILE A 301 0.42 -11.81 8.39
C ILE A 301 0.01 -12.21 9.82
N GLN A 302 -0.26 -13.50 10.05
CA GLN A 302 -0.73 -14.01 11.34
C GLN A 302 0.33 -13.89 12.46
N ASP A 303 1.60 -14.08 12.13
CA ASP A 303 2.69 -14.02 13.12
C ASP A 303 3.34 -12.64 13.25
N GLY A 304 2.88 -11.64 12.46
CA GLY A 304 3.39 -10.27 12.48
C GLY A 304 4.72 -10.09 11.75
N THR A 305 5.16 -11.04 10.93
CA THR A 305 6.29 -10.86 10.03
C THR A 305 5.96 -9.85 8.94
N ILE A 306 4.74 -9.90 8.42
CA ILE A 306 4.17 -8.90 7.51
C ILE A 306 3.35 -7.92 8.35
N ASP A 307 3.69 -6.65 8.25
CA ASP A 307 3.17 -5.58 9.12
C ASP A 307 1.89 -4.95 8.58
N MET A 308 1.75 -4.92 7.24
CA MET A 308 0.73 -4.13 6.57
C MET A 308 0.01 -4.92 5.48
N ILE A 309 -1.30 -4.71 5.39
CA ILE A 309 -2.09 -5.10 4.24
C ILE A 309 -2.31 -3.83 3.43
N VAL A 310 -1.76 -3.83 2.21
CA VAL A 310 -1.87 -2.73 1.25
C VAL A 310 -2.57 -3.22 0.00
N THR A 311 -3.11 -2.34 -0.82
CA THR A 311 -3.83 -2.82 -2.00
C THR A 311 -2.97 -2.97 -3.24
N ASP A 312 -1.89 -2.21 -3.36
CA ASP A 312 -1.24 -1.96 -4.64
C ASP A 312 -2.29 -1.61 -5.72
N HIS A 313 -3.19 -0.70 -5.34
CA HIS A 313 -4.23 -0.23 -6.25
C HIS A 313 -3.58 0.44 -7.46
N ALA A 314 -3.55 -0.30 -8.57
CA ALA A 314 -2.79 0.03 -9.77
C ALA A 314 -3.69 -0.03 -11.02
N PRO A 315 -4.60 0.94 -11.20
CA PRO A 315 -5.58 0.94 -12.27
C PRO A 315 -4.95 1.10 -13.65
N HIS A 316 -5.60 0.47 -14.64
CA HIS A 316 -5.30 0.59 -16.07
C HIS A 316 -6.60 0.67 -16.86
N SER A 317 -6.55 1.30 -18.03
CA SER A 317 -7.73 1.39 -18.88
C SER A 317 -8.18 0.02 -19.39
N ALA A 318 -9.48 -0.13 -19.67
CA ALA A 318 -10.03 -1.35 -20.23
C ALA A 318 -9.35 -1.74 -21.55
N GLU A 319 -8.98 -0.74 -22.38
CA GLU A 319 -8.26 -0.95 -23.63
C GLU A 319 -6.85 -1.51 -23.42
N GLU A 320 -6.14 -1.05 -22.39
CA GLU A 320 -4.82 -1.57 -22.05
C GLU A 320 -4.89 -3.00 -21.52
N LYS A 321 -5.85 -3.30 -20.65
CA LYS A 321 -6.06 -4.65 -20.12
C LYS A 321 -6.60 -5.63 -21.17
N ALA A 322 -7.25 -5.16 -22.24
CA ALA A 322 -7.71 -6.00 -23.37
C ALA A 322 -6.59 -6.42 -24.33
N ARG A 323 -5.38 -5.90 -24.19
CA ARG A 323 -4.22 -6.28 -25.03
C ARG A 323 -3.81 -7.74 -24.77
N PRO A 324 -3.06 -8.35 -25.70
CA PRO A 324 -2.45 -9.66 -25.43
C PRO A 324 -1.62 -9.66 -24.14
N MET A 325 -1.52 -10.80 -23.47
CA MET A 325 -0.83 -10.93 -22.16
C MET A 325 0.55 -10.28 -22.13
N ALA A 326 1.35 -10.45 -23.18
CA ALA A 326 2.70 -9.87 -23.25
C ALA A 326 2.72 -8.32 -23.34
N GLN A 327 1.61 -7.69 -23.68
CA GLN A 327 1.51 -6.24 -23.91
C GLN A 327 0.59 -5.52 -22.92
N ALA A 328 -0.29 -6.28 -22.25
CA ALA A 328 -1.15 -5.70 -21.22
C ALA A 328 -0.29 -5.25 -20.03
N PRO A 329 -0.56 -4.10 -19.42
CA PRO A 329 0.16 -3.70 -18.22
C PRO A 329 -0.20 -4.56 -17.01
N SER A 330 0.73 -4.68 -16.06
CA SER A 330 0.50 -5.29 -14.76
C SER A 330 -0.19 -4.29 -13.82
N GLY A 331 -1.11 -4.79 -13.01
CA GLY A 331 -1.85 -4.02 -12.01
C GLY A 331 -3.36 -4.28 -12.06
N ILE A 332 -3.98 -4.14 -10.92
CA ILE A 332 -5.44 -4.24 -10.70
C ILE A 332 -5.90 -3.18 -9.69
N THR A 333 -7.21 -2.93 -9.63
CA THR A 333 -7.82 -2.13 -8.56
C THR A 333 -8.02 -2.98 -7.32
N GLY A 334 -7.85 -2.42 -6.13
CA GLY A 334 -7.91 -3.18 -4.87
C GLY A 334 -8.65 -2.48 -3.73
N LEU A 335 -8.75 -1.14 -3.74
CA LEU A 335 -9.26 -0.35 -2.61
C LEU A 335 -10.66 -0.78 -2.16
N GLU A 336 -11.64 -0.86 -3.04
CA GLU A 336 -13.02 -1.17 -2.70
C GLU A 336 -13.25 -2.61 -2.20
N THR A 337 -12.32 -3.52 -2.45
CA THR A 337 -12.47 -4.95 -2.14
C THR A 337 -11.56 -5.46 -1.02
N SER A 338 -10.56 -4.69 -0.62
CA SER A 338 -9.51 -5.09 0.33
C SER A 338 -10.07 -5.60 1.66
N LEU A 339 -10.94 -4.83 2.30
CA LEU A 339 -11.52 -5.21 3.59
C LEU A 339 -12.31 -6.52 3.50
N ALA A 340 -13.15 -6.67 2.47
CA ALA A 340 -13.96 -7.87 2.28
C ALA A 340 -13.09 -9.13 2.02
N LEU A 341 -12.02 -8.98 1.25
CA LEU A 341 -11.07 -10.06 0.98
C LEU A 341 -10.25 -10.41 2.23
N GLY A 342 -9.84 -9.40 3.00
CA GLY A 342 -9.18 -9.59 4.29
C GLY A 342 -10.04 -10.39 5.27
N ILE A 343 -11.29 -9.98 5.48
CA ILE A 343 -12.22 -10.71 6.35
C ILE A 343 -12.43 -12.15 5.86
N ARG A 344 -12.62 -12.34 4.56
CA ARG A 344 -12.87 -13.68 3.99
C ARG A 344 -11.69 -14.63 4.13
N SER A 345 -10.47 -14.13 4.03
CA SER A 345 -9.27 -14.97 3.87
C SER A 345 -8.44 -15.10 5.14
N LEU A 346 -8.59 -14.17 6.09
CA LEU A 346 -7.75 -14.09 7.29
C LEU A 346 -8.53 -14.27 8.60
N VAL A 347 -9.87 -14.15 8.56
CA VAL A 347 -10.79 -14.34 9.69
C VAL A 347 -11.64 -15.59 9.48
#